data_9fcfea3605e0ed34ff640973668561dc
#
_entry.id   9fcfea3605e0ed34ff640973668561dc
#
_cell.length_a   1.000
_cell.length_b   1.000
_cell.length_c   1.000
_cell.angle_alpha   90.00
_cell.angle_beta   90.00
_cell.angle_gamma   90.00
#
_symmetry.space_group_name_H-M   'P 1'
#
loop_
_entity.id
_entity.type
_entity.pdbx_description
1 polymer ?
#
loop_
_entity_poly.entity_id
_entity_poly.type
_entity_poly.pdbx_seq_one_letter_code
_entity_poly.pdbx_strand_id
1 'polypeptide(L)'
;MVAASARCAIGFSLSPGQTGDAPEGRSLLRSIQGAPQLPLSCHLLMDCAYEGDETRQLALDLGFIPVVPPHPNRIEPWRLKRALYRRRNEIERLFRRLKAFRRIFSRFDKLDLVFIAFIYFALIVEALR
;
A
#
# COMPACT_ATOMS: atom_id res chain seq x y z
N MET A 1 -2.70 -2.23 1.11
CA MET A 1 -1.41 -2.96 1.06
C MET A 1 -0.26 -1.98 0.90
N VAL A 2 0.84 -2.20 1.61
CA VAL A 2 2.13 -1.50 1.43
C VAL A 2 3.15 -2.52 0.92
N ALA A 3 3.91 -2.16 -0.10
CA ALA A 3 4.89 -3.03 -0.73
C ALA A 3 6.26 -2.34 -0.88
N ALA A 4 7.32 -3.10 -0.68
CA ALA A 4 8.69 -2.66 -0.93
C ALA A 4 9.09 -2.85 -2.40
N SER A 5 8.50 -3.84 -3.08
CA SER A 5 8.77 -4.16 -4.49
C SER A 5 7.61 -4.91 -5.13
N ALA A 6 7.73 -5.24 -6.41
CA ALA A 6 6.77 -6.06 -7.14
C ALA A 6 6.64 -7.52 -6.64
N ARG A 7 7.42 -7.89 -5.62
CA ARG A 7 7.42 -9.24 -5.03
C ARG A 7 7.36 -9.26 -3.51
N CYS A 8 7.52 -8.11 -2.86
CA CYS A 8 7.62 -8.03 -1.41
C CYS A 8 6.57 -7.06 -0.86
N ALA A 9 5.55 -7.60 -0.18
CA ALA A 9 4.66 -6.81 0.65
C ALA A 9 5.24 -6.63 2.04
N ILE A 10 5.07 -5.43 2.61
CA ILE A 10 5.44 -5.11 3.99
C ILE A 10 4.25 -5.36 4.92
N GLY A 11 3.05 -5.01 4.46
CA GLY A 11 1.82 -5.21 5.21
C GLY A 11 0.58 -5.00 4.36
N PHE A 12 -0.53 -5.57 4.81
CA PHE A 12 -1.83 -5.36 4.20
C PHE A 12 -2.94 -5.45 5.24
N SER A 13 -4.09 -4.88 4.92
CA SER A 13 -5.34 -5.01 5.66
C SER A 13 -6.47 -5.39 4.70
N LEU A 14 -7.48 -6.06 5.22
CA LEU A 14 -8.77 -6.24 4.55
C LEU A 14 -9.79 -5.34 5.23
N SER A 15 -10.58 -4.66 4.43
CA SER A 15 -11.68 -3.83 4.91
C SER A 15 -12.93 -4.07 4.05
N PRO A 16 -14.13 -3.83 4.58
CA PRO A 16 -15.34 -3.81 3.78
C PRO A 16 -15.21 -2.84 2.61
N GLY A 17 -15.76 -3.19 1.43
CA GLY A 17 -15.61 -2.40 0.20
C GLY A 17 -16.18 -0.98 0.26
N GLN A 18 -16.97 -0.66 1.27
CA GLN A 18 -17.53 0.67 1.53
C GLN A 18 -16.68 1.53 2.48
N THR A 19 -15.60 0.98 3.06
CA THR A 19 -14.67 1.73 3.88
C THR A 19 -13.79 2.60 2.99
N GLY A 20 -13.64 3.88 3.33
CA GLY A 20 -12.79 4.80 2.57
C GLY A 20 -11.30 4.40 2.61
N ASP A 21 -10.61 4.56 1.49
CA ASP A 21 -9.20 4.15 1.36
C ASP A 21 -8.26 4.90 2.31
N ALA A 22 -8.49 6.19 2.53
CA ALA A 22 -7.59 7.02 3.34
C ALA A 22 -7.56 6.62 4.83
N PRO A 23 -8.70 6.40 5.53
CA PRO A 23 -8.69 5.91 6.92
C PRO A 23 -8.00 4.55 7.06
N GLU A 24 -8.28 3.61 6.15
CA GLU A 24 -7.65 2.29 6.14
C GLU A 24 -6.15 2.36 5.88
N GLY A 25 -5.74 3.22 4.94
CA GLY A 25 -4.33 3.49 4.67
C GLY A 25 -3.59 4.02 5.89
N ARG A 26 -4.20 4.95 6.64
CA ARG A 26 -3.62 5.47 7.89
C ARG A 26 -3.50 4.39 8.97
N SER A 27 -4.52 3.55 9.12
CA SER A 27 -4.47 2.42 10.05
C SER A 27 -3.33 1.45 9.69
N LEU A 28 -3.20 1.11 8.41
CA LEU A 28 -2.13 0.25 7.93
C LEU A 28 -0.75 0.87 8.14
N LEU A 29 -0.58 2.17 7.88
CA LEU A 29 0.68 2.87 8.12
C LEU A 29 1.10 2.81 9.60
N ARG A 30 0.17 2.99 10.53
CA ARG A 30 0.44 2.84 11.96
C ARG A 30 0.87 1.42 12.32
N SER A 31 0.27 0.40 11.70
CA SER A 31 0.58 -1.00 11.98
C SER A 31 1.97 -1.44 11.54
N ILE A 32 2.55 -0.78 10.53
CA ILE A 32 3.91 -1.07 10.05
C ILE A 32 4.98 -0.21 10.71
N GLN A 33 4.59 0.68 11.63
CA GLN A 33 5.53 1.49 12.40
C GLN A 33 6.47 0.58 13.20
N GLY A 34 7.77 0.83 13.11
CA GLY A 34 8.77 0.04 13.84
C GLY A 34 9.13 -1.30 13.18
N ALA A 35 8.67 -1.57 11.97
CA ALA A 35 9.15 -2.71 11.21
C ALA A 35 10.68 -2.59 11.02
N PRO A 36 11.49 -3.53 11.53
CA PRO A 36 12.95 -3.39 11.60
C PRO A 36 13.66 -3.33 10.25
N GLN A 37 12.92 -3.56 9.18
CA GLN A 37 13.44 -3.64 7.81
C GLN A 37 13.24 -2.34 7.00
N LEU A 38 12.59 -1.32 7.58
CA LEU A 38 12.36 -0.07 6.88
C LEU A 38 13.52 0.90 7.15
N PRO A 39 14.22 1.36 6.08
CA PRO A 39 15.27 2.36 6.24
C PRO A 39 14.64 3.69 6.70
N LEU A 40 15.38 4.43 7.54
CA LEU A 40 15.01 5.80 7.91
C LEU A 40 14.89 6.66 6.65
N SER A 41 13.84 7.48 6.60
CA SER A 41 13.61 8.43 5.50
C SER A 41 13.34 7.79 4.13
N CYS A 42 12.65 6.64 4.07
CA CYS A 42 12.22 6.09 2.79
C CYS A 42 11.03 6.85 2.19
N HIS A 43 10.98 6.87 0.86
CA HIS A 43 9.86 7.47 0.14
C HIS A 43 8.64 6.56 0.20
N LEU A 44 7.49 7.12 0.56
CA LEU A 44 6.20 6.44 0.54
C LEU A 44 5.38 6.93 -0.65
N LEU A 45 5.25 6.10 -1.67
CA LEU A 45 4.51 6.40 -2.89
C LEU A 45 3.04 6.03 -2.67
N MET A 46 2.15 7.00 -2.78
CA MET A 46 0.72 6.80 -2.53
C MET A 46 -0.11 7.25 -3.73
N ASP A 47 -1.30 6.68 -3.88
CA ASP A 47 -2.28 7.12 -4.87
C ASP A 47 -2.92 8.45 -4.46
N CYS A 48 -3.54 9.15 -5.41
CA CYS A 48 -4.27 10.40 -5.18
C CYS A 48 -5.36 10.28 -4.10
N ALA A 49 -5.92 9.10 -3.90
CA ALA A 49 -6.87 8.84 -2.80
C ALA A 49 -6.30 9.12 -1.40
N TYR A 50 -4.97 9.17 -1.27
CA TYR A 50 -4.25 9.40 -0.01
C TYR A 50 -3.64 10.81 0.08
N GLU A 51 -4.04 11.75 -0.77
CA GLU A 51 -3.44 13.07 -0.86
C GLU A 51 -3.81 14.01 0.30
N GLY A 52 -4.75 13.63 1.15
CA GLY A 52 -5.21 14.44 2.29
C GLY A 52 -4.07 14.80 3.25
N ASP A 53 -4.11 16.02 3.79
CA ASP A 53 -3.07 16.54 4.67
C ASP A 53 -2.83 15.68 5.90
N GLU A 54 -3.91 15.10 6.45
CA GLU A 54 -3.83 14.17 7.59
C GLU A 54 -2.98 12.93 7.27
N THR A 55 -3.17 12.33 6.10
CA THR A 55 -2.43 11.14 5.67
C THR A 55 -0.97 11.48 5.39
N ARG A 56 -0.72 12.62 4.76
CA ARG A 56 0.64 13.10 4.47
C ARG A 56 1.40 13.43 5.76
N GLN A 57 0.74 14.10 6.71
CA GLN A 57 1.34 14.42 8.01
C GLN A 57 1.66 13.15 8.79
N LEU A 58 0.75 12.17 8.82
CA LEU A 58 1.01 10.88 9.45
C LEU A 58 2.23 10.19 8.83
N ALA A 59 2.37 10.19 7.51
CA ALA A 59 3.53 9.61 6.84
C ALA A 59 4.84 10.29 7.29
N LEU A 60 4.86 11.62 7.38
CA LEU A 60 6.01 12.37 7.90
C LEU A 60 6.31 12.04 9.36
N ASP A 61 5.29 11.97 10.22
CA ASP A 61 5.43 11.64 11.65
C ASP A 61 6.01 10.23 11.86
N LEU A 62 5.74 9.31 10.92
CA LEU A 62 6.29 7.95 10.91
C LEU A 62 7.69 7.85 10.27
N GLY A 63 8.27 8.95 9.83
CA GLY A 63 9.61 9.00 9.23
C GLY A 63 9.65 8.72 7.72
N PHE A 64 8.49 8.67 7.04
CA PHE A 64 8.42 8.54 5.59
C PHE A 64 8.45 9.89 4.88
N ILE A 65 8.90 9.89 3.64
CA ILE A 65 8.78 11.04 2.74
C ILE A 65 7.60 10.75 1.80
N PRO A 66 6.41 11.40 2.01
CA PRO A 66 5.23 11.11 1.19
C PRO A 66 5.42 11.62 -0.24
N VAL A 67 5.11 10.76 -1.22
CA VAL A 67 5.08 11.08 -2.65
C VAL A 67 3.71 10.71 -3.18
N VAL A 68 2.83 11.69 -3.27
CA VAL A 68 1.43 11.53 -3.67
C VAL A 68 1.05 12.68 -4.61
N PRO A 69 0.33 12.41 -5.71
CA PRO A 69 -0.13 13.47 -6.59
C PRO A 69 -1.17 14.33 -5.87
N PRO A 70 -1.07 15.67 -5.98
CA PRO A 70 -2.10 16.55 -5.44
C PRO A 70 -3.40 16.39 -6.23
N HIS A 71 -4.53 16.59 -5.55
CA HIS A 71 -5.82 16.62 -6.22
C HIS A 71 -5.87 17.79 -7.22
N PRO A 72 -6.50 17.62 -8.42
CA PRO A 72 -6.56 18.67 -9.44
C PRO A 72 -7.15 20.00 -8.96
N ASN A 73 -8.08 19.95 -8.00
CA ASN A 73 -8.77 21.12 -7.46
C ASN A 73 -8.09 21.71 -6.22
N ARG A 74 -6.88 21.28 -5.86
CA ARG A 74 -6.18 21.80 -4.70
C ARG A 74 -5.70 23.23 -4.94
N ILE A 75 -5.96 24.14 -4.00
CA ILE A 75 -5.62 25.57 -4.11
C ILE A 75 -4.10 25.77 -4.17
N GLU A 76 -3.35 25.03 -3.35
CA GLU A 76 -1.89 25.06 -3.30
C GLU A 76 -1.29 23.69 -3.57
N PRO A 77 -1.20 23.26 -4.84
CA PRO A 77 -0.63 21.98 -5.19
C PRO A 77 0.89 21.98 -5.05
N TRP A 78 1.45 20.93 -4.46
CA TRP A 78 2.91 20.70 -4.44
C TRP A 78 3.41 20.10 -5.73
N ARG A 79 4.71 20.23 -5.98
CA ARG A 79 5.35 19.65 -7.16
C ARG A 79 5.58 18.15 -6.96
N LEU A 80 4.97 17.33 -7.79
CA LEU A 80 5.16 15.88 -7.80
C LEU A 80 6.50 15.50 -8.47
N LYS A 81 7.32 14.69 -7.80
CA LYS A 81 8.51 14.06 -8.38
C LYS A 81 8.10 12.88 -9.28
N ARG A 82 7.73 13.18 -10.54
CA ARG A 82 7.15 12.20 -11.48
C ARG A 82 8.03 10.97 -11.72
N ALA A 83 9.34 11.14 -11.83
CA ALA A 83 10.28 10.03 -12.03
C ALA A 83 10.23 9.02 -10.88
N LEU A 84 10.17 9.52 -9.64
CA LEU A 84 10.04 8.68 -8.45
C LEU A 84 8.63 8.07 -8.36
N TYR A 85 7.60 8.85 -8.65
CA TYR A 85 6.21 8.38 -8.59
C TYR A 85 5.91 7.22 -9.55
N ARG A 86 6.58 7.16 -10.70
CA ARG A 86 6.45 6.03 -11.65
C ARG A 86 6.77 4.67 -11.01
N ARG A 87 7.59 4.64 -9.97
CA ARG A 87 7.90 3.41 -9.22
C ARG A 87 6.70 2.85 -8.47
N ARG A 88 5.63 3.62 -8.27
CA ARG A 88 4.35 3.12 -7.72
C ARG A 88 3.81 1.92 -8.50
N ASN A 89 4.17 1.80 -9.77
CA ASN A 89 3.80 0.65 -10.59
C ASN A 89 4.25 -0.72 -10.02
N GLU A 90 5.19 -0.74 -9.08
CA GLU A 90 5.63 -1.97 -8.41
C GLU A 90 4.50 -2.64 -7.62
N ILE A 91 3.65 -1.85 -6.92
CA ILE A 91 2.52 -2.42 -6.20
C ILE A 91 1.45 -2.98 -7.14
N GLU A 92 1.25 -2.35 -8.30
CA GLU A 92 0.32 -2.86 -9.32
C GLU A 92 0.81 -4.19 -9.89
N ARG A 93 2.12 -4.33 -10.09
CA ARG A 93 2.74 -5.60 -10.50
C ARG A 93 2.57 -6.68 -9.45
N LEU A 94 2.72 -6.34 -8.16
CA LEU A 94 2.46 -7.27 -7.07
C LEU A 94 1.00 -7.73 -7.07
N PHE A 95 0.03 -6.82 -7.21
CA PHE A 95 -1.39 -7.18 -7.31
C PHE A 95 -1.69 -8.09 -8.51
N ARG A 96 -1.07 -7.86 -9.67
CA ARG A 96 -1.24 -8.75 -10.84
C ARG A 96 -0.71 -10.14 -10.54
N ARG A 97 0.41 -10.28 -9.84
CA ARG A 97 0.96 -11.57 -9.41
C ARG A 97 0.03 -12.30 -8.44
N LEU A 98 -0.48 -11.57 -7.44
CA LEU A 98 -1.45 -12.13 -6.48
C LEU A 98 -2.74 -12.60 -7.17
N LYS A 99 -3.21 -11.87 -8.17
CA LYS A 99 -4.39 -12.26 -8.96
C LYS A 99 -4.19 -13.51 -9.80
N ALA A 100 -2.96 -13.94 -10.08
CA ALA A 100 -2.67 -15.22 -10.72
C ALA A 100 -3.03 -16.41 -9.83
N PHE A 101 -3.10 -16.22 -8.52
CA PHE A 101 -3.60 -17.24 -7.59
C PHE A 101 -5.14 -17.24 -7.63
N ARG A 102 -5.71 -18.28 -8.22
CA ARG A 102 -7.17 -18.37 -8.46
C ARG A 102 -8.03 -18.12 -7.21
N ARG A 103 -7.61 -18.59 -6.04
CA ARG A 103 -8.34 -18.39 -4.79
C ARG A 103 -8.37 -16.94 -4.34
N ILE A 104 -7.34 -16.15 -4.65
CA ILE A 104 -7.31 -14.71 -4.36
C ILE A 104 -8.18 -13.95 -5.37
N PHE A 105 -8.05 -14.27 -6.65
CA PHE A 105 -8.81 -13.61 -7.71
C PHE A 105 -10.33 -13.78 -7.56
N SER A 106 -10.78 -15.03 -7.31
CA SER A 106 -12.21 -15.35 -7.25
C SER A 106 -12.79 -15.31 -5.84
N ARG A 107 -11.97 -15.16 -4.82
CA ARG A 107 -12.36 -15.14 -3.40
C ARG A 107 -13.41 -16.22 -3.08
N PHE A 108 -13.04 -17.50 -3.22
CA PHE A 108 -13.95 -18.62 -2.90
C PHE A 108 -14.22 -18.76 -1.40
N ASP A 109 -13.34 -18.24 -0.56
CA ASP A 109 -13.42 -18.42 0.87
C ASP A 109 -14.37 -17.41 1.51
N LYS A 110 -15.38 -17.93 2.22
CA LYS A 110 -16.38 -17.11 2.93
C LYS A 110 -15.79 -16.48 4.21
N LEU A 111 -14.84 -17.16 4.84
CA LEU A 111 -14.19 -16.70 6.06
C LEU A 111 -12.99 -15.82 5.72
N ASP A 112 -12.98 -14.60 6.24
CA ASP A 112 -11.86 -13.65 6.04
C ASP A 112 -10.54 -14.23 6.52
N LEU A 113 -10.52 -14.99 7.63
CA LEU A 113 -9.31 -15.62 8.16
C LEU A 113 -8.67 -16.59 7.15
N VAL A 114 -9.47 -17.41 6.48
CA VAL A 114 -8.98 -18.34 5.45
C VAL A 114 -8.47 -17.58 4.23
N PHE A 115 -9.18 -16.54 3.82
CA PHE A 115 -8.77 -15.69 2.71
C PHE A 115 -7.45 -14.95 3.00
N ILE A 116 -7.29 -14.40 4.21
CA ILE A 116 -6.05 -13.79 4.67
C ILE A 116 -4.89 -14.80 4.66
N ALA A 117 -5.10 -16.02 5.12
CA ALA A 117 -4.09 -17.07 5.09
C ALA A 117 -3.61 -17.38 3.66
N PHE A 118 -4.52 -17.40 2.67
CA PHE A 118 -4.15 -17.55 1.27
C PHE A 118 -3.37 -16.38 0.72
N ILE A 119 -3.69 -15.16 1.13
CA ILE A 119 -2.91 -13.97 0.74
C ILE A 119 -1.49 -14.08 1.29
N TYR A 120 -1.31 -14.43 2.57
CA TYR A 120 0.01 -14.63 3.15
C TYR A 120 0.80 -15.72 2.42
N PHE A 121 0.17 -16.87 2.14
CA PHE A 121 0.80 -17.92 1.38
C PHE A 121 1.29 -17.43 0.01
N ALA A 122 0.44 -16.74 -0.74
CA ALA A 122 0.79 -16.21 -2.05
C ALA A 122 1.93 -15.16 -1.97
N LEU A 123 1.92 -14.30 -0.94
CA LEU A 123 2.99 -13.33 -0.72
C LEU A 123 4.33 -14.00 -0.40
N ILE A 124 4.33 -15.08 0.39
CA ILE A 124 5.53 -15.86 0.67
C ILE A 124 6.06 -16.49 -0.62
N VAL A 125 5.20 -17.13 -1.41
CA VAL A 125 5.59 -17.73 -2.69
C VAL A 125 6.18 -16.70 -3.64
N GLU A 126 5.57 -15.50 -3.75
CA GLU A 126 6.10 -14.43 -4.61
C GLU A 126 7.42 -13.86 -4.11
N ALA A 127 7.61 -13.76 -2.80
CA ALA A 127 8.86 -13.28 -2.21
C ALA A 127 10.03 -14.26 -2.40
N LEU A 128 9.73 -15.57 -2.46
CA LEU A 128 10.74 -16.63 -2.67
C LEU A 128 11.09 -16.87 -4.15
N ARG A 129 10.33 -16.34 -5.07
CA ARG A 129 10.60 -16.41 -6.51
C ARG A 129 11.66 -15.41 -6.96
#